data_d1436340d2e8a0d9b6e85079a8f4e54c
#
_entry.id   d1436340d2e8a0d9b6e85079a8f4e54c
#
_cell.length_a   1.000
_cell.length_b   1.000
_cell.length_c   1.000
_cell.angle_alpha   90.00
_cell.angle_beta   90.00
_cell.angle_gamma   90.00
#
_symmetry.space_group_name_H-M   'P 1'
#
loop_
_entity.id
_entity.type
_entity.pdbx_description
1 polymer ?
#
loop_
_entity_poly.entity_id
_entity_poly.type
_entity_poly.pdbx_seq_one_letter_code
_entity_poly.pdbx_strand_id
1 'polypeptide(L)'
;THFFKKVSDKTEFVLADPNGSILADYVNKGIIRSDSGSWLVEGIGEDFIPSIADFSLTKKAYSVSDKESFDAVYELLNKEGILAGSSSGTLLSAAIKYCKEQTEPKRVVTLVCDSGNKYLSKMYNNYWLQDNGLEHKKVHNDLRDFAQRNIEDKAIIYAQPSDTLLTV
;
A
#
# COMPACT_ATOMS: atom_id res chain seq x y z
N THR A 1 15.95 -8.79 -13.23
CA THR A 1 15.75 -9.09 -14.67
C THR A 1 17.01 -9.67 -15.32
N HIS A 2 18.20 -9.09 -15.13
CA HIS A 2 19.44 -9.50 -15.79
C HIS A 2 19.78 -11.00 -15.66
N PHE A 3 19.58 -11.60 -14.48
CA PHE A 3 19.76 -13.04 -14.27
C PHE A 3 18.78 -13.86 -15.13
N PHE A 4 17.50 -13.50 -15.10
CA PHE A 4 16.45 -14.23 -15.82
C PHE A 4 16.57 -14.15 -17.34
N LYS A 5 17.13 -13.06 -17.89
CA LYS A 5 17.48 -13.01 -19.33
C LYS A 5 18.37 -14.17 -19.78
N LYS A 6 19.18 -14.71 -18.86
CA LYS A 6 20.12 -15.80 -19.15
C LYS A 6 19.56 -17.19 -18.92
N VAL A 7 18.58 -17.32 -18.01
CA VAL A 7 18.13 -18.64 -17.52
C VAL A 7 16.68 -18.95 -17.87
N SER A 8 15.86 -17.98 -18.23
CA SER A 8 14.46 -18.19 -18.58
C SER A 8 13.91 -17.04 -19.40
N ASP A 9 13.72 -17.25 -20.67
CA ASP A 9 13.06 -16.33 -21.61
C ASP A 9 11.54 -16.29 -21.47
N LYS A 10 10.97 -17.26 -20.75
CA LYS A 10 9.52 -17.40 -20.51
C LYS A 10 9.04 -16.71 -19.25
N THR A 11 9.97 -16.26 -18.38
CA THR A 11 9.61 -15.55 -17.14
C THR A 11 9.23 -14.11 -17.46
N GLU A 12 8.01 -13.76 -17.17
CA GLU A 12 7.51 -12.39 -17.29
C GLU A 12 7.67 -11.65 -15.97
N PHE A 13 8.11 -10.41 -16.04
CA PHE A 13 8.15 -9.51 -14.89
C PHE A 13 6.98 -8.52 -14.98
N VAL A 14 6.36 -8.33 -13.83
CA VAL A 14 5.28 -7.37 -13.64
C VAL A 14 5.71 -6.39 -12.55
N LEU A 15 5.58 -5.11 -12.82
CA LEU A 15 5.86 -4.05 -11.86
C LEU A 15 4.63 -3.79 -11.01
N ALA A 16 4.81 -3.76 -9.70
CA ALA A 16 3.86 -3.18 -8.76
C ALA A 16 4.36 -1.79 -8.37
N ASP A 17 3.52 -0.78 -8.51
CA ASP A 17 3.90 0.62 -8.34
C ASP A 17 2.83 1.36 -7.53
N PRO A 18 3.16 2.16 -6.50
CA PRO A 18 2.15 2.91 -5.78
C PRO A 18 1.54 3.99 -6.66
N ASN A 19 0.27 4.27 -6.45
CA ASN A 19 -0.39 5.35 -7.14
C ASN A 19 0.27 6.70 -6.76
N GLY A 20 0.70 7.46 -7.76
CA GLY A 20 1.49 8.68 -7.57
C GLY A 20 2.93 8.55 -8.06
N SER A 21 3.51 7.35 -8.05
CA SER A 21 4.80 7.06 -8.69
C SER A 21 4.71 7.17 -10.22
N ILE A 22 5.83 7.43 -10.86
CA ILE A 22 5.90 7.58 -12.33
C ILE A 22 6.23 6.27 -13.06
N LEU A 23 6.65 5.22 -12.36
CA LEU A 23 7.22 4.02 -12.98
C LEU A 23 6.17 3.21 -13.74
N ALA A 24 4.92 3.14 -13.26
CA ALA A 24 3.87 2.42 -13.97
C ALA A 24 3.53 3.05 -15.32
N ASP A 25 3.47 4.38 -15.39
CA ASP A 25 3.25 5.09 -16.66
C ASP A 25 4.43 4.92 -17.61
N TYR A 26 5.64 4.96 -17.08
CA TYR A 26 6.84 4.69 -17.87
C TYR A 26 6.84 3.28 -18.48
N VAL A 27 6.58 2.26 -17.68
CA VAL A 27 6.56 0.87 -18.16
C VAL A 27 5.44 0.61 -19.16
N ASN A 28 4.23 1.10 -18.88
CA ASN A 28 3.06 0.78 -19.70
C ASN A 28 2.95 1.65 -20.97
N LYS A 29 3.44 2.89 -20.90
CA LYS A 29 3.19 3.90 -21.96
C LYS A 29 4.46 4.53 -22.52
N GLY A 30 5.63 4.32 -21.89
CA GLY A 30 6.87 5.01 -22.22
C GLY A 30 6.88 6.51 -21.84
N ILE A 31 5.96 6.94 -20.97
CA ILE A 31 5.79 8.34 -20.59
C ILE A 31 6.53 8.59 -19.29
N ILE A 32 7.42 9.57 -19.27
CA ILE A 32 8.02 10.11 -18.05
C ILE A 32 7.20 11.33 -17.65
N ARG A 33 6.44 11.20 -16.56
CA ARG A 33 5.67 12.33 -16.02
C ARG A 33 6.61 13.29 -15.30
N SER A 34 6.35 14.57 -15.44
CA SER A 34 7.08 15.63 -14.72
C SER A 34 6.52 15.88 -13.31
N ASP A 35 5.33 15.36 -13.04
CA ASP A 35 4.63 15.48 -11.77
C ASP A 35 4.47 14.09 -11.14
N SER A 36 5.07 13.89 -10.00
CA SER A 36 4.79 12.76 -9.11
C SER A 36 3.69 13.17 -8.13
N GLY A 37 2.86 12.19 -7.77
CA GLY A 37 1.93 12.32 -6.66
C GLY A 37 2.62 12.06 -5.31
N SER A 38 1.81 11.92 -4.27
CA SER A 38 2.25 11.41 -2.98
C SER A 38 1.60 10.06 -2.69
N TRP A 39 2.28 9.23 -1.94
CA TRP A 39 1.78 7.94 -1.45
C TRP A 39 2.28 7.68 -0.03
N LEU A 40 1.60 6.80 0.68
CA LEU A 40 1.89 6.45 2.08
C LEU A 40 2.63 5.12 2.22
N VAL A 41 2.63 4.30 1.18
CA VAL A 41 3.39 3.05 1.13
C VAL A 41 4.89 3.36 1.14
N GLU A 42 5.65 2.70 2.00
CA GLU A 42 7.07 2.95 2.16
C GLU A 42 7.92 1.93 1.38
N GLY A 43 9.08 2.37 0.90
CA GLY A 43 10.10 1.53 0.29
C GLY A 43 9.82 1.08 -1.15
N ILE A 44 8.85 1.69 -1.82
CA ILE A 44 8.46 1.39 -3.20
C ILE A 44 7.94 2.67 -3.86
N GLY A 45 8.04 2.74 -5.20
CA GLY A 45 7.66 3.92 -5.98
C GLY A 45 8.81 4.92 -6.11
N GLU A 46 8.81 5.67 -7.20
CA GLU A 46 9.82 6.68 -7.51
C GLU A 46 9.21 7.85 -8.26
N ASP A 47 9.83 9.01 -8.14
CA ASP A 47 9.55 10.22 -8.91
C ASP A 47 10.55 10.45 -10.06
N PHE A 48 11.48 9.53 -10.24
CA PHE A 48 12.46 9.50 -11.35
C PHE A 48 12.67 8.06 -11.81
N ILE A 49 13.36 7.88 -12.95
CA ILE A 49 13.74 6.55 -13.42
C ILE A 49 15.15 6.24 -12.90
N PRO A 50 15.28 5.29 -11.94
CA PRO A 50 16.60 4.91 -11.43
C PRO A 50 17.50 4.39 -12.54
N SER A 51 18.75 4.86 -12.60
CA SER A 51 19.71 4.48 -13.65
C SER A 51 20.04 2.98 -13.67
N ILE A 52 19.84 2.30 -12.55
CA ILE A 52 20.03 0.85 -12.41
C ILE A 52 18.78 0.04 -12.78
N ALA A 53 17.65 0.69 -13.02
CA ALA A 53 16.40 0.01 -13.33
C ALA A 53 16.43 -0.55 -14.75
N ASP A 54 16.27 -1.86 -14.87
CA ASP A 54 16.16 -2.56 -16.15
C ASP A 54 14.74 -3.14 -16.30
N PHE A 55 13.90 -2.42 -17.02
CA PHE A 55 12.51 -2.82 -17.31
C PHE A 55 12.35 -3.66 -18.58
N SER A 56 13.45 -4.07 -19.23
CA SER A 56 13.41 -4.76 -20.53
C SER A 56 12.63 -6.08 -20.55
N LEU A 57 12.48 -6.74 -19.40
CA LEU A 57 11.63 -7.94 -19.25
C LEU A 57 10.28 -7.64 -18.57
N THR A 58 10.02 -6.38 -18.21
CA THR A 58 8.77 -6.00 -17.57
C THR A 58 7.69 -5.82 -18.62
N LYS A 59 6.67 -6.65 -18.58
CA LYS A 59 5.60 -6.67 -19.58
C LYS A 59 4.46 -5.73 -19.27
N LYS A 60 4.22 -5.48 -17.97
CA LYS A 60 3.11 -4.71 -17.47
C LYS A 60 3.45 -4.12 -16.11
N ALA A 61 2.84 -2.99 -15.81
CA ALA A 61 2.87 -2.39 -14.48
C ALA A 61 1.44 -2.17 -13.97
N TYR A 62 1.23 -2.42 -12.67
CA TYR A 62 -0.01 -2.11 -11.96
C TYR A 62 0.23 -0.95 -11.02
N SER A 63 -0.56 0.11 -11.18
CA SER A 63 -0.67 1.15 -10.17
C SER A 63 -1.63 0.69 -9.08
N VAL A 64 -1.18 0.80 -7.82
CA VAL A 64 -1.88 0.31 -6.64
C VAL A 64 -2.02 1.46 -5.65
N SER A 65 -3.22 1.75 -5.20
CA SER A 65 -3.45 2.78 -4.18
C SER A 65 -2.98 2.34 -2.80
N ASP A 66 -2.74 3.31 -1.90
CA ASP A 66 -2.40 3.04 -0.50
C ASP A 66 -3.46 2.17 0.15
N LYS A 67 -4.74 2.47 -0.10
CA LYS A 67 -5.85 1.66 0.43
C LYS A 67 -5.77 0.21 -0.01
N GLU A 68 -5.59 -0.06 -1.30
CA GLU A 68 -5.46 -1.43 -1.81
C GLU A 68 -4.25 -2.16 -1.20
N SER A 69 -3.15 -1.42 -1.00
CA SER A 69 -1.94 -1.97 -0.39
C SER A 69 -2.17 -2.34 1.07
N PHE A 70 -2.82 -1.46 1.84
CA PHE A 70 -3.08 -1.72 3.25
C PHE A 70 -4.16 -2.79 3.44
N ASP A 71 -5.22 -2.79 2.63
CA ASP A 71 -6.23 -3.85 2.64
C ASP A 71 -5.58 -5.23 2.40
N ALA A 72 -4.66 -5.33 1.45
CA ALA A 72 -3.98 -6.58 1.12
C ALA A 72 -3.11 -7.10 2.27
N VAL A 73 -2.39 -6.25 3.02
CA VAL A 73 -1.62 -6.73 4.18
C VAL A 73 -2.52 -7.12 5.34
N TYR A 74 -3.67 -6.46 5.53
CA TYR A 74 -4.67 -6.89 6.51
C TYR A 74 -5.29 -8.24 6.13
N GLU A 75 -5.60 -8.46 4.86
CA GLU A 75 -6.06 -9.77 4.39
C GLU A 75 -5.00 -10.85 4.60
N LEU A 76 -3.74 -10.55 4.27
CA LEU A 76 -2.62 -11.48 4.45
C LEU A 76 -2.45 -11.84 5.93
N LEU A 77 -2.53 -10.87 6.84
CA LEU A 77 -2.48 -11.12 8.28
C LEU A 77 -3.66 -11.97 8.75
N ASN A 78 -4.88 -11.63 8.34
CA ASN A 78 -6.08 -12.30 8.82
C ASN A 78 -6.27 -13.71 8.28
N LYS A 79 -5.85 -13.96 7.03
CA LYS A 79 -6.04 -15.24 6.37
C LYS A 79 -4.86 -16.19 6.52
N GLU A 80 -3.64 -15.65 6.52
CA GLU A 80 -2.41 -16.44 6.48
C GLU A 80 -1.53 -16.26 7.73
N GLY A 81 -1.89 -15.34 8.64
CA GLY A 81 -1.11 -15.06 9.85
C GLY A 81 0.24 -14.36 9.58
N ILE A 82 0.40 -13.72 8.43
CA ILE A 82 1.65 -13.07 8.02
C ILE A 82 1.55 -11.57 8.27
N LEU A 83 2.32 -11.06 9.23
CA LEU A 83 2.45 -9.64 9.52
C LEU A 83 3.51 -9.01 8.59
N ALA A 84 3.07 -8.37 7.53
CA ALA A 84 3.90 -7.83 6.46
C ALA A 84 3.94 -6.30 6.44
N GLY A 85 4.97 -5.70 5.82
CA GLY A 85 5.07 -4.25 5.61
C GLY A 85 4.21 -3.75 4.45
N SER A 86 4.11 -2.43 4.31
CA SER A 86 3.22 -1.75 3.36
C SER A 86 3.51 -2.11 1.89
N SER A 87 4.77 -2.14 1.49
CA SER A 87 5.19 -2.51 0.13
C SER A 87 4.81 -3.94 -0.24
N SER A 88 4.79 -4.85 0.73
CA SER A 88 4.31 -6.22 0.52
C SER A 88 2.84 -6.25 0.09
N GLY A 89 2.02 -5.33 0.62
CA GLY A 89 0.63 -5.17 0.21
C GLY A 89 0.49 -4.68 -1.23
N THR A 90 1.32 -3.73 -1.64
CA THR A 90 1.36 -3.26 -3.04
C THR A 90 1.70 -4.42 -3.99
N LEU A 91 2.74 -5.20 -3.66
CA LEU A 91 3.13 -6.36 -4.43
C LEU A 91 2.04 -7.44 -4.48
N LEU A 92 1.40 -7.72 -3.35
CA LEU A 92 0.32 -8.71 -3.27
C LEU A 92 -0.90 -8.27 -4.07
N SER A 93 -1.31 -6.99 -3.95
CA SER A 93 -2.42 -6.42 -4.73
C SER A 93 -2.16 -6.51 -6.22
N ALA A 94 -0.96 -6.16 -6.68
CA ALA A 94 -0.58 -6.28 -8.09
C ALA A 94 -0.60 -7.74 -8.55
N ALA A 95 -0.09 -8.67 -7.73
CA ALA A 95 -0.12 -10.10 -8.03
C ALA A 95 -1.56 -10.63 -8.16
N ILE A 96 -2.46 -10.22 -7.25
CA ILE A 96 -3.89 -10.60 -7.31
C ILE A 96 -4.56 -10.00 -8.56
N LYS A 97 -4.28 -8.73 -8.90
CA LYS A 97 -4.79 -8.11 -10.13
C LYS A 97 -4.33 -8.89 -11.36
N TYR A 98 -3.05 -9.23 -11.42
CA TYR A 98 -2.49 -10.05 -12.51
C TYR A 98 -3.18 -11.42 -12.61
N CYS A 99 -3.33 -12.13 -11.48
CA CYS A 99 -3.98 -13.45 -11.47
C CYS A 99 -5.43 -13.40 -11.98
N LYS A 100 -6.18 -12.36 -11.61
CA LYS A 100 -7.58 -12.19 -12.04
C LYS A 100 -7.74 -11.95 -13.54
N GLU A 101 -6.71 -11.48 -14.21
CA GLU A 101 -6.71 -11.24 -15.66
C GLU A 101 -6.33 -12.49 -16.47
N GLN A 102 -5.83 -13.54 -15.81
CA GLN A 102 -5.42 -14.75 -16.51
C GLN A 102 -6.60 -15.67 -16.81
N THR A 103 -6.64 -16.18 -18.02
CA THR A 103 -7.61 -17.21 -18.45
C THR A 103 -7.08 -18.64 -18.25
N GLU A 104 -5.76 -18.79 -18.14
CA GLU A 104 -5.07 -20.05 -17.96
C GLU A 104 -4.29 -20.05 -16.63
N PRO A 105 -4.11 -21.23 -16.01
CA PRO A 105 -3.33 -21.33 -14.77
C PRO A 105 -1.90 -20.80 -14.93
N LYS A 106 -1.49 -19.90 -14.05
CA LYS A 106 -0.14 -19.32 -14.01
C LYS A 106 0.50 -19.55 -12.64
N ARG A 107 1.81 -19.75 -12.65
CA ARG A 107 2.60 -19.70 -11.41
C ARG A 107 3.08 -18.28 -11.22
N VAL A 108 2.54 -17.60 -10.20
CA VAL A 108 2.90 -16.23 -9.84
C VAL A 108 3.70 -16.26 -8.56
N VAL A 109 4.80 -15.50 -8.52
CA VAL A 109 5.66 -15.35 -7.35
C VAL A 109 5.70 -13.88 -7.00
N THR A 110 5.46 -13.57 -5.74
CA THR A 110 5.60 -12.24 -5.16
C THR A 110 6.44 -12.30 -3.89
N LEU A 111 6.73 -11.15 -3.28
CA LEU A 111 7.64 -11.05 -2.15
C LEU A 111 6.92 -10.44 -0.94
N VAL A 112 7.24 -10.94 0.25
CA VAL A 112 7.03 -10.24 1.52
C VAL A 112 8.33 -9.53 1.85
N CYS A 113 8.37 -8.22 1.60
CA CYS A 113 9.61 -7.44 1.59
C CYS A 113 10.19 -7.25 2.99
N ASP A 114 9.32 -6.99 3.97
CA ASP A 114 9.70 -6.80 5.36
C ASP A 114 8.56 -7.11 6.33
N SER A 115 8.88 -7.09 7.62
CA SER A 115 7.92 -7.33 8.70
C SER A 115 7.08 -6.10 8.99
N GLY A 116 5.80 -6.31 9.28
CA GLY A 116 4.87 -5.28 9.71
C GLY A 116 5.19 -4.61 11.06
N ASN A 117 6.14 -5.14 11.82
CA ASN A 117 6.53 -4.57 13.12
C ASN A 117 6.95 -3.10 13.04
N LYS A 118 7.52 -2.66 11.91
CA LYS A 118 7.90 -1.26 11.67
C LYS A 118 6.69 -0.34 11.47
N TYR A 119 5.53 -0.89 11.22
CA TYR A 119 4.33 -0.17 10.79
C TYR A 119 3.19 -0.23 11.80
N LEU A 120 3.45 -0.71 13.04
CA LEU A 120 2.44 -0.82 14.10
C LEU A 120 1.85 0.54 14.50
N SER A 121 2.62 1.62 14.41
CA SER A 121 2.17 2.98 14.68
C SER A 121 1.57 3.69 13.45
N LYS A 122 1.60 3.05 12.28
CA LYS A 122 1.12 3.57 11.00
C LYS A 122 -0.07 2.74 10.50
N MET A 123 0.09 2.00 9.41
CA MET A 123 -1.01 1.29 8.76
C MET A 123 -1.70 0.24 9.65
N TYR A 124 -1.07 -0.26 10.72
CA TYR A 124 -1.71 -1.14 11.71
C TYR A 124 -2.33 -0.39 12.88
N ASN A 125 -2.33 0.95 12.86
CA ASN A 125 -2.97 1.80 13.85
C ASN A 125 -4.23 2.45 13.24
N ASN A 126 -5.39 2.16 13.81
CA ASN A 126 -6.67 2.68 13.31
C ASN A 126 -6.73 4.21 13.33
N TYR A 127 -6.13 4.87 14.31
CA TYR A 127 -6.08 6.34 14.37
C TYR A 127 -5.26 6.92 13.22
N TRP A 128 -4.12 6.30 12.92
CA TRP A 128 -3.30 6.72 11.79
C TRP A 128 -4.03 6.52 10.46
N LEU A 129 -4.75 5.41 10.29
CA LEU A 129 -5.58 5.17 9.10
C LEU A 129 -6.69 6.21 8.97
N GLN A 130 -7.33 6.58 10.08
CA GLN A 130 -8.35 7.63 10.13
C GLN A 130 -7.77 8.97 9.75
N ASP A 131 -6.64 9.37 10.33
CA ASP A 131 -5.92 10.62 10.04
C ASP A 131 -5.56 10.76 8.54
N ASN A 132 -5.38 9.63 7.85
CA ASN A 132 -5.08 9.58 6.42
C ASN A 132 -6.29 9.26 5.52
N GLY A 133 -7.50 9.23 6.07
CA GLY A 133 -8.74 8.96 5.31
C GLY A 133 -8.85 7.54 4.76
N LEU A 134 -8.12 6.56 5.34
CA LEU A 134 -8.03 5.17 4.89
C LEU A 134 -8.79 4.20 5.80
N GLU A 135 -9.56 4.72 6.73
CA GLU A 135 -10.29 3.94 7.70
C GLU A 135 -11.29 2.98 7.04
N HIS A 136 -11.31 1.74 7.51
CA HIS A 136 -12.45 0.86 7.34
C HIS A 136 -13.51 1.28 8.36
N LYS A 137 -14.48 2.08 7.97
CA LYS A 137 -15.60 2.45 8.84
C LYS A 137 -16.34 1.19 9.28
N LYS A 138 -15.99 0.69 10.45
CA LYS A 138 -16.86 -0.24 11.17
C LYS A 138 -17.99 0.60 11.76
N VAL A 139 -19.15 0.56 11.16
CA VAL A 139 -20.36 1.13 11.75
C VAL A 139 -20.74 0.23 12.92
N HIS A 140 -20.62 0.73 14.13
CA HIS A 140 -20.94 0.01 15.37
C HIS A 140 -22.42 0.17 15.76
N ASN A 141 -23.08 1.18 15.19
CA ASN A 141 -24.46 1.61 15.55
C ASN A 141 -24.58 1.98 17.04
N ASP A 142 -23.56 2.53 17.65
CA ASP A 142 -23.51 3.00 19.01
C ASP A 142 -22.66 4.27 19.15
N LEU A 143 -22.43 4.72 20.40
CA LEU A 143 -21.69 5.96 20.68
C LEU A 143 -20.24 5.97 20.15
N ARG A 144 -19.66 4.82 19.81
CA ARG A 144 -18.32 4.75 19.21
C ARG A 144 -18.26 5.36 17.83
N ASP A 145 -19.39 5.40 17.11
CA ASP A 145 -19.46 6.02 15.78
C ASP A 145 -19.41 7.55 15.86
N PHE A 146 -19.65 8.13 17.03
CA PHE A 146 -19.59 9.56 17.31
C PHE A 146 -18.28 9.99 17.99
N ALA A 147 -17.51 9.04 18.52
CA ALA A 147 -16.22 9.30 19.13
C ALA A 147 -15.17 9.55 18.02
N GLN A 148 -15.22 10.74 17.43
CA GLN A 148 -14.21 11.19 16.48
C GLN A 148 -13.08 11.89 17.22
N ARG A 149 -11.83 11.57 16.82
CA ARG A 149 -10.68 12.33 17.26
C ARG A 149 -10.77 13.72 16.64
N ASN A 150 -10.84 14.74 17.47
CA ASN A 150 -10.84 16.12 16.99
C ASN A 150 -9.40 16.50 16.57
N ILE A 151 -9.13 16.53 15.25
CA ILE A 151 -7.79 16.73 14.69
C ILE A 151 -7.58 18.18 14.25
N GLU A 152 -8.66 18.97 14.17
CA GLU A 152 -8.60 20.29 13.52
C GLU A 152 -7.67 21.30 14.21
N ASP A 153 -7.38 21.15 15.50
CA ASP A 153 -6.63 22.17 16.24
C ASP A 153 -5.25 21.73 16.76
N LYS A 154 -4.79 20.50 16.53
CA LYS A 154 -3.54 19.95 17.10
C LYS A 154 -3.39 20.18 18.63
N ALA A 155 -4.46 20.58 19.30
CA ALA A 155 -4.47 20.77 20.74
C ALA A 155 -4.60 19.42 21.45
N ILE A 156 -3.74 19.19 22.42
CA ILE A 156 -3.92 18.09 23.35
C ILE A 156 -5.15 18.40 24.19
N ILE A 157 -6.22 17.65 23.97
CA ILE A 157 -7.40 17.72 24.83
C ILE A 157 -7.05 16.99 26.13
N TYR A 158 -7.05 17.69 27.23
CA TYR A 158 -6.88 17.11 28.56
C TYR A 158 -8.09 17.47 29.42
N ALA A 159 -8.52 16.53 30.22
CA ALA A 159 -9.57 16.73 31.20
C ALA A 159 -8.95 16.99 32.58
N GLN A 160 -9.48 17.94 33.31
CA GLN A 160 -9.13 18.17 34.71
C GLN A 160 -10.08 17.38 35.60
N PRO A 161 -9.68 17.05 36.86
CA PRO A 161 -10.56 16.33 37.79
C PRO A 161 -11.89 17.05 38.10
N SER A 162 -11.96 18.34 37.81
CA SER A 162 -13.17 19.17 37.95
C SER A 162 -14.08 19.18 36.73
N ASP A 163 -13.64 18.63 35.62
CA ASP A 163 -14.41 18.68 34.37
C ASP A 163 -15.56 17.68 34.42
N THR A 164 -16.67 18.03 33.81
CA THR A 164 -17.81 17.15 33.61
C THR A 164 -17.78 16.60 32.18
N LEU A 165 -18.49 15.50 31.92
CA LEU A 165 -18.64 14.91 30.58
C LEU A 165 -19.17 15.89 29.52
N LEU A 166 -19.72 17.03 29.93
CA LEU A 166 -20.22 18.09 29.05
C LEU A 166 -19.19 19.16 28.73
N THR A 167 -18.04 19.17 29.41
CA THR A 167 -16.99 20.21 29.31
C THR A 167 -15.70 19.69 28.66
N VAL A 168 -15.62 18.41 28.32
CA VAL A 168 -14.45 17.79 27.67
C VAL A 168 -14.67 17.69 26.15
#